data_168f58423285e1ba871d865ceff583ba
#
_entry.id   168f58423285e1ba871d865ceff583ba
#
_cell.length_a   1.000
_cell.length_b   1.000
_cell.length_c   1.000
_cell.angle_alpha   90.00
_cell.angle_beta   90.00
_cell.angle_gamma   90.00
#
_symmetry.space_group_name_H-M   'P 1'
#
loop_
_entity.id
_entity.type
_entity.pdbx_description
1 polymer ?
#
loop_
_entity_poly.entity_id
_entity_poly.type
_entity_poly.pdbx_seq_one_letter_code
_entity_poly.pdbx_strand_id
1 'polypeptide(L)'
;MIDQYLNKITTGDCLVLLKEIPDNSVDMTFADPPFNLKKNYKNYHDSLEVEKYLEWCDEWITEMVRITKPSGSIFIHNIPKWLTYYCQILNQKAHFKHWISWYAPTAPMGKSLQPAHYGTLFYVKDPKNAKIYPIRMPHERERKSTYLKKDYGGKKDQIHPFGPLVSDVWNDIHRVKHGKYRDDHPCQLPVALLERMILLTTDEGDTVLDPFMGSGTTAVAAKKLGRNYVGFDLSEDYKKIGENNLSKVESNSKVGDSWISYHLGEVRTLRDKDWDNLKDHFEIPVNMKDIDFTKISLKGDMRKLNTPQKEKVGLLEKFM
;
A
#
# COMPACT_ATOMS: atom_id res chain seq x y z
N MET A 1 18.34 -15.35 -12.35
CA MET A 1 16.88 -15.61 -12.20
C MET A 1 16.39 -14.90 -10.95
N ILE A 2 15.14 -14.42 -10.91
CA ILE A 2 14.57 -13.68 -9.75
C ILE A 2 14.57 -14.53 -8.47
N ASP A 3 14.56 -15.86 -8.59
CA ASP A 3 14.45 -16.81 -7.48
C ASP A 3 15.51 -16.62 -6.39
N GLN A 4 16.70 -16.18 -6.74
CA GLN A 4 17.76 -15.91 -5.75
C GLN A 4 17.42 -14.75 -4.80
N TYR A 5 16.50 -13.84 -5.22
CA TYR A 5 16.07 -12.67 -4.48
C TYR A 5 14.70 -12.82 -3.82
N LEU A 6 13.92 -13.87 -4.20
CA LEU A 6 12.58 -14.07 -3.66
C LEU A 6 12.59 -14.23 -2.14
N ASN A 7 11.70 -13.47 -1.50
CA ASN A 7 11.50 -13.45 -0.05
C ASN A 7 12.77 -13.07 0.74
N LYS A 8 13.58 -12.16 0.16
CA LYS A 8 14.81 -11.65 0.78
C LYS A 8 14.89 -10.14 0.71
N ILE A 9 15.64 -9.58 1.66
CA ILE A 9 16.16 -8.22 1.60
C ILE A 9 17.65 -8.33 1.31
N THR A 10 18.11 -7.73 0.22
CA THR A 10 19.49 -7.80 -0.24
C THR A 10 20.15 -6.43 -0.11
N THR A 11 21.32 -6.39 0.51
CA THR A 11 22.12 -5.16 0.63
C THR A 11 22.88 -4.89 -0.67
N GLY A 12 22.74 -3.68 -1.21
CA GLY A 12 23.43 -3.26 -2.42
C GLY A 12 22.81 -2.05 -3.09
N ASP A 13 23.48 -1.56 -4.11
CA ASP A 13 22.98 -0.46 -4.95
C ASP A 13 21.80 -0.92 -5.79
N CYS A 14 20.68 -0.20 -5.69
CA CYS A 14 19.46 -0.54 -6.41
C CYS A 14 19.65 -0.58 -7.93
N LEU A 15 20.48 0.30 -8.51
CA LEU A 15 20.74 0.30 -9.96
C LEU A 15 21.52 -0.95 -10.43
N VAL A 16 22.38 -1.47 -9.56
CA VAL A 16 23.10 -2.72 -9.84
C VAL A 16 22.14 -3.91 -9.72
N LEU A 17 21.42 -3.99 -8.59
CA LEU A 17 20.57 -5.14 -8.29
C LEU A 17 19.33 -5.22 -9.20
N LEU A 18 18.74 -4.07 -9.57
CA LEU A 18 17.61 -4.05 -10.50
C LEU A 18 17.97 -4.63 -11.87
N LYS A 19 19.20 -4.41 -12.37
CA LYS A 19 19.69 -4.98 -13.65
C LYS A 19 19.77 -6.51 -13.65
N GLU A 20 19.87 -7.13 -12.47
CA GLU A 20 19.87 -8.60 -12.34
C GLU A 20 18.47 -9.20 -12.35
N ILE A 21 17.43 -8.37 -12.18
CA ILE A 21 16.03 -8.82 -12.22
C ILE A 21 15.59 -8.93 -13.68
N PRO A 22 15.01 -10.07 -14.08
CA PRO A 22 14.54 -10.25 -15.45
C PRO A 22 13.41 -9.31 -15.84
N ASP A 23 13.29 -8.99 -17.11
CA ASP A 23 12.17 -8.26 -17.68
C ASP A 23 10.85 -8.94 -17.36
N ASN A 24 9.81 -8.14 -17.09
CA ASN A 24 8.44 -8.64 -16.94
C ASN A 24 8.30 -9.77 -15.88
N SER A 25 9.02 -9.68 -14.77
CA SER A 25 9.06 -10.73 -13.74
C SER A 25 8.34 -10.36 -12.44
N VAL A 26 8.02 -9.07 -12.23
CA VAL A 26 7.46 -8.54 -10.99
C VAL A 26 6.02 -8.08 -11.22
N ASP A 27 5.10 -8.41 -10.30
CA ASP A 27 3.68 -8.06 -10.42
C ASP A 27 3.38 -6.65 -9.93
N MET A 28 4.11 -6.18 -8.93
CA MET A 28 4.02 -4.82 -8.40
C MET A 28 5.39 -4.31 -8.03
N THR A 29 5.75 -3.13 -8.50
CA THR A 29 6.90 -2.38 -8.00
C THR A 29 6.44 -1.20 -7.15
N PHE A 30 7.09 -0.99 -6.01
CA PHE A 30 6.89 0.16 -5.14
C PHE A 30 8.24 0.82 -4.86
N ALA A 31 8.28 2.14 -4.79
CA ALA A 31 9.47 2.88 -4.41
C ALA A 31 9.15 4.06 -3.49
N ASP A 32 9.91 4.18 -2.39
CA ASP A 32 9.98 5.36 -1.52
C ASP A 32 11.44 5.85 -1.46
N PRO A 33 11.94 6.47 -2.55
CA PRO A 33 13.35 6.85 -2.67
C PRO A 33 13.69 7.98 -1.72
N PRO A 34 14.98 8.20 -1.40
CA PRO A 34 15.44 9.38 -0.67
C PRO A 34 14.93 10.68 -1.28
N PHE A 35 14.47 11.63 -0.45
CA PHE A 35 13.75 12.83 -0.92
C PHE A 35 14.65 14.00 -1.31
N ASN A 36 15.96 13.82 -1.31
CA ASN A 36 16.93 14.86 -1.58
C ASN A 36 16.70 16.15 -0.74
N LEU A 37 16.44 15.95 0.57
CA LEU A 37 16.15 17.00 1.55
C LEU A 37 17.26 17.20 2.59
N LYS A 38 18.48 16.75 2.28
CA LYS A 38 19.66 16.79 3.18
C LYS A 38 19.43 16.02 4.49
N LYS A 39 18.64 14.94 4.44
CA LYS A 39 18.49 14.05 5.59
C LYS A 39 19.71 13.17 5.76
N ASN A 40 20.14 12.96 6.99
CA ASN A 40 21.20 12.01 7.30
C ASN A 40 20.64 10.58 7.27
N TYR A 41 20.93 9.86 6.20
CA TYR A 41 20.83 8.40 6.15
C TYR A 41 22.21 7.82 6.50
N LYS A 42 22.24 6.67 7.19
CA LYS A 42 23.50 6.08 7.68
C LYS A 42 24.59 5.91 6.61
N ASN A 43 24.21 5.61 5.36
CA ASN A 43 25.13 5.31 4.26
C ASN A 43 24.87 6.12 2.97
N TYR A 44 24.12 7.21 3.05
CA TYR A 44 23.75 8.01 1.88
C TYR A 44 23.66 9.50 2.22
N HIS A 45 24.32 10.33 1.40
CA HIS A 45 24.19 11.79 1.47
C HIS A 45 23.02 12.27 0.60
N ASP A 46 21.90 12.58 1.23
CA ASP A 46 20.66 13.04 0.61
C ASP A 46 20.73 14.51 0.16
N SER A 47 21.75 14.85 -0.66
CA SER A 47 22.03 16.23 -1.08
C SER A 47 22.67 16.32 -2.47
N LEU A 48 22.15 15.56 -3.42
CA LEU A 48 22.57 15.65 -4.82
C LEU A 48 22.09 16.95 -5.46
N GLU A 49 22.86 17.47 -6.43
CA GLU A 49 22.36 18.48 -7.36
C GLU A 49 21.11 17.97 -8.07
N VAL A 50 20.16 18.89 -8.36
CA VAL A 50 18.82 18.49 -8.83
C VAL A 50 18.89 17.68 -10.12
N GLU A 51 19.72 18.10 -11.06
CA GLU A 51 19.90 17.43 -12.35
C GLU A 51 20.42 16.00 -12.16
N LYS A 52 21.46 15.82 -11.38
CA LYS A 52 22.03 14.49 -11.07
C LYS A 52 21.05 13.59 -10.31
N TYR A 53 20.24 14.19 -9.42
CA TYR A 53 19.20 13.45 -8.72
C TYR A 53 18.13 12.95 -9.70
N LEU A 54 17.72 13.78 -10.67
CA LEU A 54 16.72 13.41 -11.66
C LEU A 54 17.26 12.40 -12.68
N GLU A 55 18.52 12.49 -13.08
CA GLU A 55 19.21 11.47 -13.90
C GLU A 55 19.16 10.09 -13.19
N TRP A 56 19.59 10.06 -11.93
CA TRP A 56 19.50 8.86 -11.11
C TRP A 56 18.06 8.34 -10.97
N CYS A 57 17.08 9.24 -10.82
CA CYS A 57 15.68 8.86 -10.76
C CYS A 57 15.19 8.24 -12.07
N ASP A 58 15.59 8.76 -13.22
CA ASP A 58 15.21 8.20 -14.52
C ASP A 58 15.76 6.77 -14.69
N GLU A 59 16.99 6.51 -14.23
CA GLU A 59 17.59 5.18 -14.30
C GLU A 59 16.79 4.14 -13.53
N TRP A 60 16.54 4.33 -12.22
CA TRP A 60 15.82 3.32 -11.44
C TRP A 60 14.33 3.24 -11.81
N ILE A 61 13.68 4.35 -12.22
CA ILE A 61 12.29 4.31 -12.74
C ILE A 61 12.23 3.49 -14.02
N THR A 62 13.18 3.64 -14.91
CA THR A 62 13.27 2.86 -16.15
C THR A 62 13.40 1.37 -15.85
N GLU A 63 14.26 1.00 -14.93
CA GLU A 63 14.41 -0.39 -14.50
C GLU A 63 13.14 -0.93 -13.84
N MET A 64 12.47 -0.16 -12.98
CA MET A 64 11.18 -0.57 -12.40
C MET A 64 10.13 -0.86 -13.48
N VAL A 65 10.04 -0.01 -14.50
CA VAL A 65 9.13 -0.26 -15.64
C VAL A 65 9.55 -1.52 -16.41
N ARG A 66 10.83 -1.71 -16.66
CA ARG A 66 11.36 -2.88 -17.38
C ARG A 66 10.96 -4.20 -16.70
N ILE A 67 11.22 -4.29 -15.39
CA ILE A 67 11.00 -5.53 -14.62
C ILE A 67 9.53 -5.80 -14.32
N THR A 68 8.68 -4.77 -14.32
CA THR A 68 7.23 -4.92 -14.08
C THR A 68 6.58 -5.68 -15.23
N LYS A 69 5.73 -6.67 -14.92
CA LYS A 69 4.94 -7.43 -15.91
C LYS A 69 3.97 -6.51 -16.66
N PRO A 70 3.51 -6.86 -17.89
CA PRO A 70 2.43 -6.15 -18.57
C PRO A 70 1.15 -6.04 -17.71
N SER A 71 0.84 -7.06 -16.91
CA SER A 71 -0.28 -7.04 -15.96
C SER A 71 0.00 -6.28 -14.67
N GLY A 72 1.24 -5.82 -14.49
CA GLY A 72 1.73 -5.29 -13.24
C GLY A 72 1.52 -3.78 -13.06
N SER A 73 1.75 -3.35 -11.84
CA SER A 73 1.56 -1.97 -11.38
C SER A 73 2.83 -1.38 -10.81
N ILE A 74 2.95 -0.07 -10.92
CA ILE A 74 4.10 0.72 -10.49
C ILE A 74 3.61 1.80 -9.53
N PHE A 75 4.14 1.83 -8.31
CA PHE A 75 3.84 2.85 -7.33
C PHE A 75 5.12 3.58 -6.92
N ILE A 76 5.08 4.93 -6.92
CA ILE A 76 6.20 5.76 -6.45
C ILE A 76 5.67 6.76 -5.43
N HIS A 77 6.16 6.66 -4.20
CA HIS A 77 5.79 7.53 -3.09
C HIS A 77 6.83 8.63 -2.91
N ASN A 78 6.38 9.88 -2.73
CA ASN A 78 7.27 11.00 -2.41
C ASN A 78 6.48 12.25 -1.99
N ILE A 79 7.19 13.34 -1.71
CA ILE A 79 6.60 14.67 -1.61
C ILE A 79 6.17 15.19 -2.99
N PRO A 80 5.10 16.02 -3.08
CA PRO A 80 4.57 16.50 -4.36
C PRO A 80 5.60 17.13 -5.29
N LYS A 81 6.61 17.83 -4.74
CA LYS A 81 7.67 18.45 -5.53
C LYS A 81 8.34 17.46 -6.50
N TRP A 82 8.77 16.30 -6.00
CA TRP A 82 9.50 15.33 -6.82
C TRP A 82 8.58 14.52 -7.72
N LEU A 83 7.36 14.28 -7.28
CA LEU A 83 6.37 13.54 -8.08
C LEU A 83 6.04 14.23 -9.39
N THR A 84 6.11 15.56 -9.47
CA THR A 84 5.92 16.31 -10.74
C THR A 84 6.97 15.96 -11.78
N TYR A 85 8.21 15.71 -11.37
CA TYR A 85 9.29 15.27 -12.27
C TYR A 85 9.15 13.78 -12.62
N TYR A 86 8.82 12.94 -11.63
CA TYR A 86 8.63 11.50 -11.87
C TYR A 86 7.47 11.22 -12.83
N CYS A 87 6.40 12.04 -12.80
CA CYS A 87 5.33 11.97 -13.79
C CYS A 87 5.86 12.16 -15.22
N GLN A 88 6.77 13.08 -15.44
CA GLN A 88 7.32 13.33 -16.77
C GLN A 88 8.10 12.12 -17.30
N ILE A 89 8.87 11.46 -16.42
CA ILE A 89 9.59 10.24 -16.76
C ILE A 89 8.63 9.08 -17.02
N LEU A 90 7.69 8.85 -16.11
CA LEU A 90 6.75 7.74 -16.18
C LEU A 90 5.79 7.84 -17.37
N ASN A 91 5.32 9.04 -17.72
CA ASN A 91 4.39 9.26 -18.85
C ASN A 91 4.97 8.81 -20.21
N GLN A 92 6.30 8.71 -20.31
CA GLN A 92 6.97 8.23 -21.52
C GLN A 92 7.10 6.70 -21.55
N LYS A 93 6.92 6.01 -20.43
CA LYS A 93 7.28 4.60 -20.23
C LYS A 93 6.13 3.72 -19.77
N ALA A 94 5.09 4.32 -19.18
CA ALA A 94 3.96 3.62 -18.55
C ALA A 94 2.68 4.46 -18.61
N HIS A 95 1.56 3.91 -18.16
CA HIS A 95 0.25 4.55 -18.25
C HIS A 95 -0.25 4.99 -16.89
N PHE A 96 -0.52 6.28 -16.75
CA PHE A 96 -1.05 6.90 -15.54
C PHE A 96 -2.43 6.34 -15.17
N LYS A 97 -2.63 6.08 -13.89
CA LYS A 97 -3.92 5.70 -13.30
C LYS A 97 -4.40 6.72 -12.28
N HIS A 98 -3.65 6.94 -11.21
CA HIS A 98 -4.02 7.88 -10.16
C HIS A 98 -2.80 8.58 -9.56
N TRP A 99 -3.04 9.77 -9.06
CA TRP A 99 -2.22 10.42 -8.05
C TRP A 99 -2.95 10.23 -6.72
N ILE A 100 -2.44 9.36 -5.87
CA ILE A 100 -3.01 9.10 -4.55
C ILE A 100 -2.44 10.13 -3.58
N SER A 101 -3.31 10.87 -2.90
CA SER A 101 -2.92 11.82 -1.85
C SER A 101 -3.11 11.19 -0.48
N TRP A 102 -2.01 10.93 0.22
CA TRP A 102 -2.06 10.44 1.60
C TRP A 102 -1.95 11.59 2.58
N TYR A 103 -3.04 11.84 3.34
CA TYR A 103 -3.07 12.86 4.38
C TYR A 103 -2.22 12.45 5.57
N ALA A 104 -1.10 13.13 5.75
CA ALA A 104 -0.11 12.83 6.76
C ALA A 104 0.49 14.12 7.33
N PRO A 105 -0.31 14.91 8.08
CA PRO A 105 0.11 16.22 8.55
C PRO A 105 1.34 16.14 9.43
N THR A 106 2.25 17.10 9.24
CA THR A 106 3.44 17.31 10.05
C THR A 106 3.23 18.52 10.98
N ALA A 107 4.20 18.78 11.86
CA ALA A 107 4.22 20.04 12.60
C ALA A 107 4.20 21.24 11.65
N PRO A 108 3.56 22.37 12.03
CA PRO A 108 3.45 23.52 11.16
C PRO A 108 4.84 24.09 10.82
N MET A 109 5.25 23.96 9.56
CA MET A 109 6.56 24.39 9.04
C MET A 109 6.46 25.21 7.76
N GLY A 110 5.26 25.49 7.28
CA GLY A 110 5.04 26.25 6.05
C GLY A 110 4.96 27.75 6.29
N LYS A 111 5.51 28.56 5.35
CA LYS A 111 5.34 30.03 5.37
C LYS A 111 4.06 30.50 4.66
N SER A 112 3.53 29.72 3.74
CA SER A 112 2.30 30.02 2.97
C SER A 112 1.19 29.01 3.24
N LEU A 113 1.48 27.72 3.00
CA LEU A 113 0.59 26.60 3.27
C LEU A 113 1.34 25.53 4.07
N GLN A 114 0.65 24.87 4.98
CA GLN A 114 1.21 23.76 5.71
C GLN A 114 1.23 22.51 4.80
N PRO A 115 2.38 21.90 4.55
CA PRO A 115 2.42 20.60 3.89
C PRO A 115 1.70 19.55 4.74
N ALA A 116 0.66 18.96 4.19
CA ALA A 116 -0.20 18.04 4.94
C ALA A 116 -0.37 16.68 4.26
N HIS A 117 0.28 16.44 3.13
CA HIS A 117 0.17 15.19 2.42
C HIS A 117 1.47 14.78 1.73
N TYR A 118 1.60 13.49 1.54
CA TYR A 118 2.49 12.89 0.56
C TYR A 118 1.66 12.40 -0.62
N GLY A 119 2.29 12.26 -1.77
CA GLY A 119 1.65 11.65 -2.92
C GLY A 119 2.22 10.26 -3.20
N THR A 120 1.41 9.43 -3.86
CA THR A 120 1.86 8.19 -4.47
C THR A 120 1.36 8.13 -5.89
N LEU A 121 2.26 8.11 -6.85
CA LEU A 121 1.93 7.89 -8.25
C LEU A 121 1.55 6.43 -8.45
N PHE A 122 0.43 6.20 -9.12
CA PHE A 122 0.00 4.87 -9.52
C PHE A 122 -0.04 4.79 -11.05
N TYR A 123 0.81 3.94 -11.59
CA TYR A 123 0.93 3.65 -13.02
C TYR A 123 0.77 2.15 -13.27
N VAL A 124 0.43 1.78 -14.49
CA VAL A 124 0.42 0.40 -14.98
C VAL A 124 1.25 0.31 -16.25
N LYS A 125 1.87 -0.84 -16.47
CA LYS A 125 2.71 -1.04 -17.66
C LYS A 125 1.88 -1.13 -18.93
N ASP A 126 0.79 -1.92 -18.91
CA ASP A 126 -0.15 -2.04 -20.02
C ASP A 126 -1.60 -1.93 -19.49
N PRO A 127 -2.35 -0.89 -19.88
CA PRO A 127 -3.71 -0.65 -19.37
C PRO A 127 -4.72 -1.72 -19.78
N LYS A 128 -4.44 -2.54 -20.82
CA LYS A 128 -5.32 -3.61 -21.27
C LYS A 128 -5.17 -4.88 -20.44
N ASN A 129 -3.97 -5.11 -19.91
CA ASN A 129 -3.63 -6.32 -19.16
C ASN A 129 -3.51 -6.08 -17.65
N ALA A 130 -3.52 -4.83 -17.19
CA ALA A 130 -3.29 -4.48 -15.80
C ALA A 130 -4.31 -5.12 -14.86
N LYS A 131 -3.80 -5.77 -13.81
CA LYS A 131 -4.61 -6.23 -12.69
C LYS A 131 -4.97 -5.03 -11.79
N ILE A 132 -6.24 -4.67 -11.73
CA ILE A 132 -6.75 -3.66 -10.80
C ILE A 132 -8.01 -4.20 -10.18
N TYR A 133 -8.02 -4.33 -8.86
CA TYR A 133 -9.15 -4.84 -8.10
C TYR A 133 -9.84 -3.68 -7.39
N PRO A 134 -11.12 -3.39 -7.70
CA PRO A 134 -11.87 -2.42 -6.95
C PRO A 134 -11.84 -2.74 -5.45
N ILE A 135 -11.46 -1.77 -4.64
CA ILE A 135 -11.39 -1.89 -3.18
C ILE A 135 -12.37 -0.94 -2.50
N ARG A 136 -12.98 -1.39 -1.40
CA ARG A 136 -14.01 -0.68 -0.66
C ARG A 136 -13.69 -0.63 0.82
N MET A 137 -14.19 0.40 1.49
CA MET A 137 -14.08 0.56 2.94
C MET A 137 -15.47 0.49 3.58
N PRO A 138 -15.85 -0.64 4.19
CA PRO A 138 -17.22 -0.82 4.67
C PRO A 138 -17.59 0.01 5.90
N HIS A 139 -16.62 0.42 6.71
CA HIS A 139 -16.87 0.92 8.07
C HIS A 139 -16.75 2.43 8.27
N GLU A 140 -16.23 3.20 7.32
CA GLU A 140 -15.96 4.63 7.51
C GLU A 140 -16.94 5.54 6.78
N ARG A 141 -18.22 5.18 6.75
CA ARG A 141 -19.17 6.02 6.07
C ARG A 141 -19.85 7.00 6.99
N GLU A 142 -19.34 8.20 7.02
CA GLU A 142 -20.20 9.34 7.26
C GLU A 142 -21.17 9.52 6.09
N ARG A 143 -22.34 8.92 6.22
CA ARG A 143 -23.34 8.92 5.16
C ARG A 143 -24.29 10.10 5.24
N LYS A 144 -23.71 11.25 5.09
CA LYS A 144 -24.46 12.48 4.83
C LYS A 144 -24.76 12.67 3.35
N SER A 145 -24.31 11.74 2.49
CA SER A 145 -24.51 11.86 1.05
C SER A 145 -25.99 11.83 0.66
N THR A 146 -26.42 12.85 -0.06
CA THR A 146 -27.77 12.95 -0.65
C THR A 146 -28.05 11.80 -1.62
N TYR A 147 -27.04 11.18 -2.22
CA TYR A 147 -27.18 9.99 -3.09
C TYR A 147 -27.71 8.76 -2.35
N LEU A 148 -27.53 8.68 -1.04
CA LEU A 148 -28.07 7.58 -0.22
C LEU A 148 -29.51 7.84 0.21
N LYS A 149 -29.95 9.10 0.19
CA LYS A 149 -31.29 9.52 0.61
C LYS A 149 -32.28 9.66 -0.55
N LYS A 150 -31.79 9.90 -1.77
CA LYS A 150 -32.61 10.07 -2.96
C LYS A 150 -32.10 9.16 -4.07
N ASP A 151 -33.00 8.50 -4.77
CA ASP A 151 -32.68 7.74 -5.97
C ASP A 151 -32.51 8.69 -7.13
N TYR A 152 -31.25 9.08 -7.44
CA TYR A 152 -30.93 9.87 -8.60
C TYR A 152 -30.81 8.99 -9.86
N GLY A 153 -31.93 8.81 -10.55
CA GLY A 153 -31.95 8.14 -11.85
C GLY A 153 -31.68 6.63 -11.79
N GLY A 154 -32.21 5.91 -10.80
CA GLY A 154 -32.09 4.45 -10.68
C GLY A 154 -30.72 3.95 -10.24
N LYS A 155 -29.82 4.83 -9.78
CA LYS A 155 -28.46 4.44 -9.37
C LYS A 155 -28.37 3.82 -7.98
N LYS A 156 -29.46 3.87 -7.21
CA LYS A 156 -29.52 3.29 -5.85
C LYS A 156 -29.30 1.77 -5.88
N ASP A 157 -29.78 1.11 -6.92
CA ASP A 157 -29.62 -0.34 -7.11
C ASP A 157 -28.18 -0.75 -7.48
N GLN A 158 -27.32 0.21 -7.83
CA GLN A 158 -25.91 0.00 -8.17
C GLN A 158 -24.97 0.18 -6.96
N ILE A 159 -25.54 0.48 -5.78
CA ILE A 159 -24.73 0.71 -4.59
C ILE A 159 -24.32 -0.63 -4.01
N HIS A 160 -23.00 -0.86 -4.01
CA HIS A 160 -22.45 -2.08 -3.42
C HIS A 160 -22.71 -2.12 -1.90
N PRO A 161 -23.05 -3.29 -1.30
CA PRO A 161 -23.33 -3.44 0.14
C PRO A 161 -22.20 -2.93 1.03
N PHE A 162 -20.96 -3.11 0.65
CA PHE A 162 -19.78 -2.59 1.35
C PHE A 162 -19.51 -1.10 1.10
N GLY A 163 -20.25 -0.50 0.20
CA GLY A 163 -20.19 0.90 -0.03
C GLY A 163 -19.28 1.39 -1.17
N PRO A 164 -18.92 2.70 -1.25
CA PRO A 164 -18.17 3.25 -2.36
C PRO A 164 -16.77 2.65 -2.44
N LEU A 165 -16.20 2.75 -3.62
CA LEU A 165 -14.77 2.54 -3.81
C LEU A 165 -13.97 3.48 -2.90
N VAL A 166 -12.82 3.03 -2.47
CA VAL A 166 -11.83 3.89 -1.80
C VAL A 166 -11.44 5.00 -2.77
N SER A 167 -11.48 6.24 -2.32
CA SER A 167 -11.03 7.38 -3.13
C SER A 167 -9.50 7.38 -3.26
N ASP A 168 -8.98 8.25 -4.11
CA ASP A 168 -7.54 8.53 -4.23
C ASP A 168 -7.02 9.52 -3.17
N VAL A 169 -7.87 9.94 -2.23
CA VAL A 169 -7.48 10.71 -1.04
C VAL A 169 -7.59 9.81 0.19
N TRP A 170 -6.45 9.44 0.76
CA TRP A 170 -6.35 8.55 1.91
C TRP A 170 -6.08 9.33 3.19
N ASN A 171 -7.11 9.54 3.99
CA ASN A 171 -7.08 10.29 5.26
C ASN A 171 -7.29 9.39 6.49
N ASP A 172 -7.51 8.13 6.28
CA ASP A 172 -7.80 7.11 7.30
C ASP A 172 -6.56 6.32 7.75
N ILE A 173 -5.44 6.44 7.03
CA ILE A 173 -4.17 5.80 7.38
C ILE A 173 -3.30 6.81 8.11
N HIS A 174 -3.04 6.56 9.40
CA HIS A 174 -2.22 7.44 10.21
C HIS A 174 -0.72 7.16 10.07
N ARG A 175 0.08 8.21 10.21
CA ARG A 175 1.55 8.07 10.27
C ARG A 175 1.96 7.21 11.46
N VAL A 176 3.08 6.50 11.32
CA VAL A 176 3.73 5.85 12.47
C VAL A 176 4.19 6.94 13.43
N LYS A 177 3.59 6.97 14.63
CA LYS A 177 3.89 7.98 15.66
C LYS A 177 5.28 7.73 16.26
N HIS A 178 5.94 8.81 16.67
CA HIS A 178 7.15 8.72 17.47
C HIS A 178 6.84 8.02 18.80
N GLY A 179 7.56 6.93 19.12
CA GLY A 179 7.36 6.18 20.35
C GLY A 179 8.04 4.82 20.32
N LYS A 180 7.78 4.00 21.34
CA LYS A 180 8.40 2.68 21.60
C LYS A 180 8.34 1.69 20.41
N TYR A 181 7.50 1.95 19.41
CA TYR A 181 7.21 1.05 18.28
C TYR A 181 7.73 1.54 16.94
N ARG A 182 8.42 2.68 16.91
CA ARG A 182 9.07 3.16 15.71
C ARG A 182 10.46 2.56 15.63
N ASP A 183 10.76 1.93 14.50
CA ASP A 183 12.11 1.50 14.17
C ASP A 183 13.05 2.71 14.08
N ASP A 184 14.34 2.49 14.24
CA ASP A 184 15.38 3.52 14.05
C ASP A 184 15.53 3.85 12.54
N HIS A 185 14.41 4.21 11.92
CA HIS A 185 14.32 4.63 10.53
C HIS A 185 13.60 5.98 10.44
N PRO A 186 14.19 7.00 9.78
CA PRO A 186 13.67 8.37 9.79
C PRO A 186 12.32 8.53 9.11
N CYS A 187 11.95 7.64 8.19
CA CYS A 187 10.77 7.77 7.32
C CYS A 187 9.95 6.47 7.20
N GLN A 188 9.72 5.74 8.30
CA GLN A 188 8.95 4.51 8.28
C GLN A 188 7.50 4.78 7.82
N LEU A 189 7.07 4.09 6.76
CA LEU A 189 5.69 4.11 6.26
C LEU A 189 4.79 3.18 7.09
N PRO A 190 3.49 3.50 7.22
CA PRO A 190 2.52 2.58 7.80
C PRO A 190 2.32 1.33 6.92
N VAL A 191 2.28 0.16 7.52
CA VAL A 191 2.06 -1.11 6.81
C VAL A 191 0.73 -1.07 6.03
N ALA A 192 -0.34 -0.52 6.61
CA ALA A 192 -1.65 -0.38 5.98
C ALA A 192 -1.62 0.40 4.65
N LEU A 193 -0.67 1.31 4.46
CA LEU A 193 -0.49 2.03 3.20
C LEU A 193 -0.08 1.07 2.07
N LEU A 194 0.90 0.22 2.34
CA LEU A 194 1.40 -0.78 1.40
C LEU A 194 0.38 -1.91 1.19
N GLU A 195 -0.28 -2.37 2.26
CA GLU A 195 -1.32 -3.40 2.18
C GLU A 195 -2.44 -2.98 1.23
N ARG A 196 -2.86 -1.71 1.27
CA ARG A 196 -3.90 -1.18 0.38
C ARG A 196 -3.46 -1.19 -1.09
N MET A 197 -2.23 -0.79 -1.41
CA MET A 197 -1.69 -0.84 -2.76
C MET A 197 -1.55 -2.29 -3.27
N ILE A 198 -1.06 -3.18 -2.42
CA ILE A 198 -0.90 -4.60 -2.73
C ILE A 198 -2.26 -5.25 -3.02
N LEU A 199 -3.28 -5.01 -2.18
CA LEU A 199 -4.63 -5.51 -2.40
C LEU A 199 -5.28 -4.97 -3.67
N LEU A 200 -4.97 -3.73 -4.03
CA LEU A 200 -5.51 -3.08 -5.23
C LEU A 200 -5.00 -3.73 -6.52
N THR A 201 -3.80 -4.32 -6.53
CA THR A 201 -3.12 -4.64 -7.79
C THR A 201 -2.50 -6.04 -7.88
N THR A 202 -2.55 -6.85 -6.81
CA THR A 202 -1.91 -8.16 -6.80
C THR A 202 -2.81 -9.27 -6.27
N ASP A 203 -2.47 -10.50 -6.63
CA ASP A 203 -3.01 -11.73 -6.06
C ASP A 203 -2.04 -12.40 -5.09
N GLU A 204 -2.51 -13.39 -4.32
CA GLU A 204 -1.62 -14.24 -3.52
C GLU A 204 -0.63 -14.98 -4.42
N GLY A 205 0.61 -15.08 -3.94
CA GLY A 205 1.71 -15.64 -4.71
C GLY A 205 2.36 -14.67 -5.70
N ASP A 206 1.72 -13.52 -6.02
CA ASP A 206 2.34 -12.47 -6.84
C ASP A 206 3.58 -11.88 -6.13
N THR A 207 4.48 -11.29 -6.90
CA THR A 207 5.74 -10.73 -6.40
C THR A 207 5.70 -9.22 -6.34
N VAL A 208 6.05 -8.67 -5.17
CA VAL A 208 6.21 -7.23 -4.91
C VAL A 208 7.69 -6.90 -4.78
N LEU A 209 8.19 -5.91 -5.51
CA LEU A 209 9.59 -5.46 -5.41
C LEU A 209 9.67 -4.01 -4.93
N ASP A 210 10.60 -3.76 -4.00
CA ASP A 210 10.92 -2.43 -3.50
C ASP A 210 12.45 -2.21 -3.52
N PRO A 211 12.97 -1.31 -4.39
CA PRO A 211 14.39 -1.03 -4.49
C PRO A 211 14.94 -0.12 -3.38
N PHE A 212 14.06 0.39 -2.48
CA PHE A 212 14.39 1.26 -1.35
C PHE A 212 13.72 0.73 -0.08
N MET A 213 13.99 -0.54 0.26
CA MET A 213 13.22 -1.32 1.24
C MET A 213 13.21 -0.73 2.65
N GLY A 214 14.26 -0.01 3.05
CA GLY A 214 14.38 0.59 4.39
C GLY A 214 14.18 -0.43 5.50
N SER A 215 13.27 -0.12 6.43
CA SER A 215 12.92 -1.00 7.56
C SER A 215 12.04 -2.21 7.20
N GLY A 216 11.80 -2.48 5.91
CA GLY A 216 11.10 -3.66 5.44
C GLY A 216 9.58 -3.56 5.42
N THR A 217 8.99 -2.37 5.47
CA THR A 217 7.53 -2.20 5.52
C THR A 217 6.82 -2.86 4.33
N THR A 218 7.34 -2.70 3.12
CA THR A 218 6.80 -3.32 1.91
C THR A 218 6.84 -4.84 1.97
N ALA A 219 7.96 -5.41 2.43
CA ALA A 219 8.10 -6.86 2.59
C ALA A 219 7.16 -7.42 3.67
N VAL A 220 7.00 -6.70 4.80
CA VAL A 220 6.05 -7.04 5.86
C VAL A 220 4.62 -7.09 5.32
N ALA A 221 4.19 -6.05 4.57
CA ALA A 221 2.87 -6.00 3.98
C ALA A 221 2.64 -7.13 2.97
N ALA A 222 3.62 -7.38 2.09
CA ALA A 222 3.56 -8.47 1.12
C ALA A 222 3.42 -9.83 1.80
N LYS A 223 4.29 -10.14 2.77
CA LYS A 223 4.25 -11.40 3.53
C LYS A 223 2.93 -11.59 4.27
N LYS A 224 2.42 -10.56 4.94
CA LYS A 224 1.11 -10.61 5.63
C LYS A 224 -0.02 -11.00 4.70
N LEU A 225 0.03 -10.53 3.47
CA LEU A 225 -1.00 -10.76 2.45
C LEU A 225 -0.74 -12.01 1.58
N GLY A 226 0.27 -12.82 1.90
CA GLY A 226 0.59 -14.03 1.14
C GLY A 226 1.26 -13.75 -0.22
N ARG A 227 1.90 -12.60 -0.40
CA ARG A 227 2.68 -12.26 -1.59
C ARG A 227 4.16 -12.55 -1.34
N ASN A 228 4.87 -12.86 -2.42
CA ASN A 228 6.33 -12.85 -2.41
C ASN A 228 6.84 -11.41 -2.41
N TYR A 229 8.04 -11.21 -1.88
CA TYR A 229 8.70 -9.91 -1.90
C TYR A 229 10.15 -10.02 -2.38
N VAL A 230 10.66 -8.93 -2.93
CA VAL A 230 12.07 -8.69 -3.23
C VAL A 230 12.41 -7.30 -2.71
N GLY A 231 13.41 -7.19 -1.87
CA GLY A 231 13.81 -5.89 -1.28
C GLY A 231 15.27 -5.59 -1.49
N PHE A 232 15.59 -4.32 -1.82
CA PHE A 232 16.96 -3.83 -1.89
C PHE A 232 17.14 -2.63 -0.96
N ASP A 233 18.29 -2.54 -0.31
CA ASP A 233 18.70 -1.37 0.48
C ASP A 233 20.23 -1.26 0.52
N LEU A 234 20.74 -0.05 0.57
CA LEU A 234 22.18 0.18 0.72
C LEU A 234 22.72 -0.15 2.12
N SER A 235 21.82 -0.15 3.12
CA SER A 235 22.18 -0.27 4.53
C SER A 235 21.96 -1.68 5.05
N GLU A 236 23.04 -2.34 5.47
CA GLU A 236 22.97 -3.62 6.17
C GLU A 236 22.21 -3.52 7.50
N ASP A 237 22.23 -2.35 8.14
CA ASP A 237 21.47 -2.12 9.38
C ASP A 237 19.97 -2.09 9.11
N TYR A 238 19.54 -1.44 8.03
CA TYR A 238 18.11 -1.44 7.64
C TYR A 238 17.64 -2.82 7.22
N LYS A 239 18.47 -3.58 6.50
CA LYS A 239 18.19 -4.99 6.21
C LYS A 239 17.95 -5.80 7.49
N LYS A 240 18.82 -5.68 8.50
CA LYS A 240 18.64 -6.38 9.79
C LYS A 240 17.34 -6.00 10.48
N ILE A 241 16.97 -4.71 10.46
CA ILE A 241 15.69 -4.22 10.99
C ILE A 241 14.53 -4.88 10.23
N GLY A 242 14.58 -4.86 8.89
CA GLY A 242 13.56 -5.47 8.03
C GLY A 242 13.42 -6.98 8.28
N GLU A 243 14.51 -7.71 8.38
CA GLU A 243 14.51 -9.16 8.68
C GLU A 243 13.92 -9.44 10.07
N ASN A 244 14.26 -8.62 11.08
CA ASN A 244 13.66 -8.73 12.41
C ASN A 244 12.16 -8.43 12.39
N ASN A 245 11.70 -7.47 11.60
CA ASN A 245 10.28 -7.19 11.45
C ASN A 245 9.56 -8.35 10.74
N LEU A 246 10.17 -8.90 9.69
CA LEU A 246 9.65 -10.06 8.95
C LEU A 246 9.57 -11.33 9.80
N SER A 247 10.49 -11.55 10.74
CA SER A 247 10.47 -12.73 11.62
C SER A 247 9.26 -12.77 12.55
N LYS A 248 8.64 -11.61 12.81
CA LYS A 248 7.46 -11.46 13.67
C LYS A 248 6.14 -11.63 12.92
N VAL A 249 6.19 -11.76 11.60
CA VAL A 249 5.01 -11.81 10.73
C VAL A 249 4.68 -13.24 10.35
N GLU A 250 3.47 -13.68 10.68
CA GLU A 250 2.87 -14.89 10.10
C GLU A 250 2.17 -14.52 8.78
N SER A 251 2.30 -15.37 7.77
CA SER A 251 1.55 -15.21 6.51
C SER A 251 0.07 -15.51 6.76
N ASN A 252 -0.81 -14.59 6.38
CA ASN A 252 -2.25 -14.83 6.45
C ASN A 252 -2.71 -15.53 5.16
N SER A 253 -3.10 -16.80 5.29
CA SER A 253 -3.77 -17.50 4.20
C SER A 253 -5.24 -17.07 4.10
N LYS A 254 -5.83 -17.10 2.90
CA LYS A 254 -7.25 -16.77 2.63
C LYS A 254 -8.26 -17.77 3.21
N VAL A 255 -7.99 -18.36 4.34
CA VAL A 255 -8.86 -19.41 4.87
C VAL A 255 -9.36 -19.04 6.25
N GLY A 256 -10.68 -18.83 6.36
CA GLY A 256 -11.42 -18.76 7.62
C GLY A 256 -11.49 -17.39 8.29
N ASP A 257 -11.98 -17.40 9.52
CA ASP A 257 -12.31 -16.21 10.32
C ASP A 257 -11.14 -15.26 10.57
N SER A 258 -9.92 -15.78 10.64
CA SER A 258 -8.72 -14.96 10.86
C SER A 258 -8.42 -14.04 9.68
N TRP A 259 -8.64 -14.49 8.43
CA TRP A 259 -8.48 -13.67 7.24
C TRP A 259 -9.52 -12.54 7.19
N ILE A 260 -10.77 -12.87 7.52
CA ILE A 260 -11.88 -11.90 7.56
C ILE A 260 -11.60 -10.85 8.64
N SER A 261 -11.23 -11.30 9.83
CA SER A 261 -10.89 -10.42 10.96
C SER A 261 -9.74 -9.48 10.60
N TYR A 262 -8.69 -9.98 9.96
CA TYR A 262 -7.57 -9.18 9.51
C TYR A 262 -8.01 -8.12 8.49
N HIS A 263 -8.72 -8.50 7.43
CA HIS A 263 -9.14 -7.56 6.39
C HIS A 263 -10.12 -6.50 6.89
N LEU A 264 -11.06 -6.88 7.74
CA LEU A 264 -12.07 -5.97 8.29
C LEU A 264 -11.56 -5.17 9.50
N GLY A 265 -10.69 -5.75 10.31
CA GLY A 265 -10.18 -5.14 11.52
C GLY A 265 -8.97 -4.24 11.30
N GLU A 266 -7.97 -4.73 10.57
CA GLU A 266 -6.69 -4.05 10.40
C GLU A 266 -6.56 -3.29 9.08
N VAL A 267 -6.84 -3.95 7.96
CA VAL A 267 -6.69 -3.31 6.64
C VAL A 267 -7.90 -2.42 6.32
N ARG A 268 -9.05 -2.73 6.88
CA ARG A 268 -10.33 -2.03 6.64
C ARG A 268 -10.68 -1.88 5.16
N THR A 269 -10.22 -2.82 4.36
CA THR A 269 -10.32 -2.76 2.91
C THR A 269 -10.76 -4.11 2.40
N LEU A 270 -11.78 -4.12 1.54
CA LEU A 270 -12.31 -5.32 0.88
C LEU A 270 -12.18 -5.15 -0.63
N ARG A 271 -11.88 -6.24 -1.32
CA ARG A 271 -11.91 -6.28 -2.78
C ARG A 271 -13.25 -6.82 -3.26
N ASP A 272 -13.79 -6.24 -4.31
CA ASP A 272 -15.06 -6.69 -4.89
C ASP A 272 -15.02 -8.18 -5.27
N LYS A 273 -13.89 -8.67 -5.76
CA LYS A 273 -13.73 -10.09 -6.11
C LYS A 273 -13.81 -11.04 -4.91
N ASP A 274 -13.63 -10.57 -3.71
CA ASP A 274 -13.70 -11.36 -2.49
C ASP A 274 -15.12 -11.39 -1.90
N TRP A 275 -16.07 -10.65 -2.53
CA TRP A 275 -17.46 -10.54 -2.04
C TRP A 275 -18.14 -11.87 -1.84
N ASP A 276 -18.02 -12.79 -2.79
CA ASP A 276 -18.69 -14.10 -2.71
C ASP A 276 -18.24 -14.93 -1.51
N ASN A 277 -16.99 -14.74 -1.08
CA ASN A 277 -16.43 -15.41 0.10
C ASN A 277 -16.82 -14.70 1.41
N LEU A 278 -17.16 -13.42 1.35
CA LEU A 278 -17.37 -12.57 2.53
C LEU A 278 -18.84 -12.32 2.84
N LYS A 279 -19.73 -12.38 1.82
CA LYS A 279 -21.16 -12.01 1.97
C LYS A 279 -21.88 -12.78 3.08
N ASP A 280 -21.52 -14.05 3.28
CA ASP A 280 -22.16 -14.89 4.28
C ASP A 280 -21.82 -14.50 5.73
N HIS A 281 -20.77 -13.71 5.91
CA HIS A 281 -20.35 -13.17 7.19
C HIS A 281 -21.00 -11.82 7.55
N PHE A 282 -21.85 -11.28 6.64
CA PHE A 282 -22.57 -10.03 6.86
C PHE A 282 -24.07 -10.25 6.93
N GLU A 283 -24.71 -9.51 7.82
CA GLU A 283 -26.16 -9.33 7.79
C GLU A 283 -26.49 -8.28 6.74
N ILE A 284 -27.01 -8.72 5.59
CA ILE A 284 -27.37 -7.85 4.48
C ILE A 284 -28.89 -7.81 4.41
N PRO A 285 -29.51 -6.62 4.40
CA PRO A 285 -30.95 -6.50 4.17
C PRO A 285 -31.36 -7.12 2.83
N VAL A 286 -32.45 -7.86 2.80
CA VAL A 286 -32.94 -8.58 1.62
C VAL A 286 -33.31 -7.64 0.46
N ASN A 287 -33.68 -6.39 0.77
CA ASN A 287 -34.02 -5.38 -0.22
C ASN A 287 -32.89 -4.36 -0.39
N MET A 288 -32.17 -4.47 -1.51
CA MET A 288 -31.08 -3.55 -1.85
C MET A 288 -31.53 -2.08 -2.02
N LYS A 289 -32.81 -1.83 -2.34
CA LYS A 289 -33.35 -0.47 -2.52
C LYS A 289 -33.45 0.31 -1.21
N ASP A 290 -33.65 -0.41 -0.10
CA ASP A 290 -33.88 0.16 1.21
C ASP A 290 -32.70 -0.09 2.17
N ILE A 291 -31.52 -0.44 1.64
CA ILE A 291 -30.36 -0.70 2.47
C ILE A 291 -29.99 0.54 3.27
N ASP A 292 -30.18 0.44 4.55
CA ASP A 292 -29.52 1.32 5.50
C ASP A 292 -28.12 0.75 5.78
N PHE A 293 -27.15 1.28 5.05
CA PHE A 293 -25.77 0.80 5.18
C PHE A 293 -25.16 1.05 6.57
N THR A 294 -25.77 1.88 7.41
CA THR A 294 -25.35 2.02 8.82
C THR A 294 -25.70 0.76 9.63
N LYS A 295 -26.59 -0.09 9.12
CA LYS A 295 -27.08 -1.32 9.75
C LYS A 295 -26.45 -2.59 9.18
N ILE A 296 -25.58 -2.52 8.18
CA ILE A 296 -24.81 -3.70 7.77
C ILE A 296 -23.83 -3.99 8.89
N SER A 297 -24.00 -5.12 9.54
CA SER A 297 -23.11 -5.60 10.59
C SER A 297 -22.56 -6.98 10.23
N LEU A 298 -21.39 -7.30 10.75
CA LEU A 298 -20.91 -8.67 10.72
C LEU A 298 -21.83 -9.56 11.54
N LYS A 299 -22.13 -10.75 11.03
CA LYS A 299 -22.79 -11.79 11.82
C LYS A 299 -21.89 -12.18 12.99
N GLY A 300 -22.32 -11.89 14.19
CA GLY A 300 -21.57 -12.18 15.40
C GLY A 300 -20.82 -10.99 15.99
N ASP A 301 -20.33 -11.17 17.19
CA ASP A 301 -19.56 -10.15 17.88
C ASP A 301 -18.13 -10.14 17.34
N MET A 302 -17.74 -9.08 16.63
CA MET A 302 -16.36 -8.85 16.17
C MET A 302 -15.33 -9.07 17.26
N ARG A 303 -15.70 -8.76 18.51
CA ARG A 303 -14.85 -9.03 19.69
C ARG A 303 -14.64 -10.50 19.96
N LYS A 304 -15.57 -11.38 19.57
CA LYS A 304 -15.43 -12.84 19.70
C LYS A 304 -14.59 -13.44 18.57
N LEU A 305 -14.66 -12.90 17.37
CA LEU A 305 -13.76 -13.30 16.27
C LEU A 305 -12.29 -12.96 16.58
N ASN A 306 -12.06 -11.91 17.37
CA ASN A 306 -10.74 -11.47 17.79
C ASN A 306 -10.22 -12.15 19.07
N THR A 307 -11.03 -12.99 19.74
CA THR A 307 -10.68 -13.56 21.07
C THR A 307 -9.46 -14.52 21.04
N PRO A 308 -9.23 -15.37 20.01
CA PRO A 308 -8.01 -16.16 19.91
C PRO A 308 -6.75 -15.35 19.58
N GLN A 309 -6.94 -14.19 18.94
CA GLN A 309 -5.84 -13.32 18.55
C GLN A 309 -5.44 -12.31 19.64
N LYS A 310 -6.26 -12.10 20.68
CA LYS A 310 -5.94 -11.12 21.73
C LYS A 310 -4.62 -11.42 22.46
N GLU A 311 -4.22 -12.65 22.58
CA GLU A 311 -2.89 -12.96 23.12
C GLU A 311 -1.75 -12.62 22.16
N LYS A 312 -2.00 -12.65 20.84
CA LYS A 312 -1.01 -12.28 19.80
C LYS A 312 -1.15 -10.85 19.33
N VAL A 313 -2.36 -10.29 19.31
CA VAL A 313 -2.70 -8.89 18.92
C VAL A 313 -2.32 -7.87 20.01
N GLY A 314 -2.00 -8.29 21.20
CA GLY A 314 -1.42 -7.42 22.23
C GLY A 314 -0.13 -6.69 21.76
N LEU A 315 0.44 -7.09 20.61
CA LEU A 315 1.50 -6.37 19.91
C LEU A 315 0.97 -5.39 18.86
N LEU A 316 -0.18 -5.64 18.24
CA LEU A 316 -0.73 -4.83 17.13
C LEU A 316 -1.71 -3.74 17.60
N GLU A 317 -2.48 -3.96 18.67
CA GLU A 317 -3.24 -2.87 19.33
C GLU A 317 -2.33 -1.75 19.86
N LYS A 318 -1.03 -1.99 19.92
CA LYS A 318 -0.02 -0.98 20.25
C LYS A 318 0.43 -0.15 19.05
N PHE A 319 -0.06 -0.45 17.83
CA PHE A 319 0.17 0.31 16.60
C PHE A 319 -1.01 1.23 16.21
N MET A 320 -2.11 1.18 16.94
CA MET A 320 -3.18 2.18 16.94
C MET A 320 -2.87 3.24 18.05
#